data_b67df779a7be0ff57de7bf794f9eae14
#
_entry.id   b67df779a7be0ff57de7bf794f9eae14
#
_cell.length_a   1.000
_cell.length_b   1.000
_cell.length_c   1.000
_cell.angle_alpha   90.00
_cell.angle_beta   90.00
_cell.angle_gamma   90.00
#
_symmetry.space_group_name_H-M   'P 1'
#
loop_
_entity.id
_entity.type
_entity.pdbx_description
1 polymer ?
#
loop_
_entity_poly.entity_id
_entity_poly.type
_entity_poly.pdbx_seq_one_letter_code
_entity_poly.pdbx_strand_id
1 'polypeptide(L)'
;NGVMYAYIDRKKKLPVTTLLRAIGFESDKQILEIFGLADEVKVTKANMKEAVGRKLAARVLKTWVEDFVDEDTGEVVSIERNEVLIDRETIIEDHHVDQIVESGAKTVILHKAGINAADYALIYNTLQKDTSNSEKEAVEVIYRQLRNAEPPDLETARGVIDKLFFSEQRYDLGEVGRYRINKKLNLESELSVRVLTK
;
A
#
# COMPACT_ATOMS: atom_id res chain seq x y z
N ASN A 1 4.05 9.53 -19.08
CA ASN A 1 3.94 10.18 -17.78
C ASN A 1 4.33 9.28 -16.58
N GLY A 2 4.78 8.04 -16.80
CA GLY A 2 5.35 7.17 -15.76
C GLY A 2 4.41 6.83 -14.59
N VAL A 3 3.11 6.66 -14.84
CA VAL A 3 2.12 6.24 -13.84
C VAL A 3 1.42 4.98 -14.33
N MET A 4 1.33 3.96 -13.46
CA MET A 4 0.64 2.70 -13.76
C MET A 4 -0.82 2.79 -13.34
N TYR A 5 -1.72 2.54 -14.28
CA TYR A 5 -3.16 2.55 -14.06
C TYR A 5 -3.78 1.18 -14.26
N ALA A 6 -4.73 0.83 -13.39
CA ALA A 6 -5.63 -0.28 -13.58
C ALA A 6 -6.97 0.23 -14.16
N TYR A 7 -7.51 -0.48 -15.15
CA TYR A 7 -8.86 -0.24 -15.68
C TYR A 7 -9.82 -1.23 -15.03
N ILE A 8 -10.75 -0.74 -14.23
CA ILE A 8 -11.77 -1.57 -13.57
C ILE A 8 -13.02 -1.67 -14.45
N ASP A 9 -13.28 -0.65 -15.26
CA ASP A 9 -14.38 -0.59 -16.20
C ASP A 9 -13.92 0.17 -17.46
N ARG A 10 -14.68 0.11 -18.55
CA ARG A 10 -14.29 0.57 -19.90
C ARG A 10 -13.54 1.91 -19.95
N LYS A 11 -13.95 2.89 -19.13
CA LYS A 11 -13.33 4.22 -19.09
C LYS A 11 -12.84 4.60 -17.68
N LYS A 12 -13.02 3.73 -16.70
CA LYS A 12 -12.73 4.02 -15.30
C LYS A 12 -11.36 3.45 -14.96
N LYS A 13 -10.37 4.31 -14.88
CA LYS A 13 -9.00 3.97 -14.51
C LYS A 13 -8.64 4.59 -13.16
N LEU A 14 -7.84 3.88 -12.39
CA LEU A 14 -7.29 4.35 -11.13
C LEU A 14 -5.82 3.93 -11.02
N PRO A 15 -5.03 4.61 -10.17
CA PRO A 15 -3.68 4.14 -9.88
C PRO A 15 -3.70 2.69 -9.42
N VAL A 16 -2.77 1.87 -9.91
CA VAL A 16 -2.74 0.45 -9.51
C VAL A 16 -2.52 0.27 -8.01
N THR A 17 -1.84 1.22 -7.37
CA THR A 17 -1.62 1.25 -5.92
C THR A 17 -2.91 1.39 -5.13
N THR A 18 -3.88 2.18 -5.60
CA THR A 18 -5.22 2.26 -5.01
C THR A 18 -5.93 0.90 -5.04
N LEU A 19 -5.82 0.16 -6.15
CA LEU A 19 -6.38 -1.18 -6.24
C LEU A 19 -5.68 -2.15 -5.27
N LEU A 20 -4.35 -2.09 -5.20
CA LEU A 20 -3.57 -2.94 -4.29
C LEU A 20 -3.94 -2.67 -2.82
N ARG A 21 -4.09 -1.39 -2.42
CA ARG A 21 -4.56 -1.06 -1.07
C ARG A 21 -5.95 -1.64 -0.79
N ALA A 22 -6.86 -1.49 -1.72
CA ALA A 22 -8.23 -1.96 -1.57
C ALA A 22 -8.37 -3.49 -1.44
N ILE A 23 -7.39 -4.25 -1.90
CA ILE A 23 -7.35 -5.72 -1.76
C ILE A 23 -6.49 -6.21 -0.58
N GLY A 24 -5.95 -5.28 0.24
CA GLY A 24 -5.28 -5.59 1.50
C GLY A 24 -3.79 -5.27 1.58
N PHE A 25 -3.16 -4.67 0.55
CA PHE A 25 -1.78 -4.15 0.64
C PHE A 25 -1.82 -2.68 1.06
N GLU A 26 -2.08 -2.45 2.32
CA GLU A 26 -2.51 -1.16 2.85
C GLU A 26 -1.43 -0.07 2.80
N SER A 27 -0.19 -0.42 3.14
CA SER A 27 0.91 0.54 3.27
C SER A 27 1.76 0.68 2.01
N ASP A 28 2.40 1.85 1.83
CA ASP A 28 3.42 2.06 0.79
C ASP A 28 4.54 1.02 0.88
N LYS A 29 4.92 0.62 2.09
CA LYS A 29 5.89 -0.44 2.35
C LYS A 29 5.49 -1.74 1.67
N GLN A 30 4.28 -2.25 1.94
CA GLN A 30 3.78 -3.51 1.37
C GLN A 30 3.73 -3.45 -0.16
N ILE A 31 3.32 -2.31 -0.72
CA ILE A 31 3.30 -2.10 -2.17
C ILE A 31 4.72 -2.14 -2.75
N LEU A 32 5.67 -1.44 -2.14
CA LEU A 32 7.07 -1.45 -2.59
C LEU A 32 7.72 -2.84 -2.47
N GLU A 33 7.39 -3.58 -1.43
CA GLU A 33 7.84 -4.97 -1.23
C GLU A 33 7.33 -5.92 -2.32
N ILE A 34 6.04 -5.84 -2.68
CA ILE A 34 5.46 -6.65 -3.78
C ILE A 34 6.23 -6.44 -5.09
N PHE A 35 6.58 -5.20 -5.38
CA PHE A 35 7.35 -4.88 -6.58
C PHE A 35 8.85 -5.15 -6.43
N GLY A 36 9.30 -5.63 -5.27
CA GLY A 36 10.70 -5.92 -5.00
C GLY A 36 11.61 -4.68 -5.03
N LEU A 37 11.06 -3.51 -4.71
CA LEU A 37 11.72 -2.20 -4.86
C LEU A 37 12.33 -1.68 -3.57
N ALA A 38 12.04 -2.30 -2.43
CA ALA A 38 12.45 -1.82 -1.13
C ALA A 38 13.09 -2.93 -0.29
N ASP A 39 14.03 -2.52 0.56
CA ASP A 39 14.61 -3.32 1.63
C ASP A 39 14.08 -2.80 2.98
N GLU A 40 13.59 -3.71 3.82
CA GLU A 40 13.26 -3.39 5.20
C GLU A 40 14.50 -3.56 6.08
N VAL A 41 14.86 -2.51 6.81
CA VAL A 41 16.00 -2.50 7.71
C VAL A 41 15.52 -2.22 9.13
N LYS A 42 15.90 -3.08 10.10
CA LYS A 42 15.60 -2.85 11.51
C LYS A 42 16.35 -1.63 12.03
N VAL A 43 15.66 -0.80 12.79
CA VAL A 43 16.24 0.39 13.40
C VAL A 43 17.10 -0.02 14.59
N THR A 44 18.40 0.01 14.37
CA THR A 44 19.44 -0.08 15.40
C THR A 44 20.51 0.94 15.05
N LYS A 45 21.26 1.42 16.04
CA LYS A 45 22.33 2.40 15.78
C LYS A 45 23.38 1.88 14.79
N ALA A 46 23.67 0.58 14.81
CA ALA A 46 24.59 -0.05 13.86
C ALA A 46 24.03 -0.06 12.44
N ASN A 47 22.80 -0.58 12.26
CA ASN A 47 22.17 -0.66 10.95
C ASN A 47 21.94 0.72 10.33
N MET A 48 21.58 1.71 11.15
CA MET A 48 21.35 3.08 10.63
C MET A 48 22.66 3.75 10.20
N LYS A 49 23.77 3.47 10.85
CA LYS A 49 25.10 3.91 10.39
C LYS A 49 25.48 3.27 9.05
N GLU A 50 25.18 1.97 8.86
CA GLU A 50 25.41 1.29 7.57
C GLU A 50 24.45 1.80 6.47
N ALA A 51 23.30 2.31 6.87
CA ALA A 51 22.32 2.88 5.95
C ALA A 51 22.63 4.33 5.49
N VAL A 52 23.63 4.98 6.08
CA VAL A 52 24.08 6.32 5.65
C VAL A 52 24.47 6.29 4.18
N GLY A 53 23.98 7.27 3.42
CA GLY A 53 24.14 7.34 1.97
C GLY A 53 23.06 6.59 1.18
N ARG A 54 22.23 5.74 1.81
CA ARG A 54 21.10 5.11 1.17
C ARG A 54 19.87 6.03 1.23
N LYS A 55 18.96 5.86 0.28
CA LYS A 55 17.76 6.67 0.14
C LYS A 55 16.56 5.99 0.79
N LEU A 56 15.76 6.75 1.53
CA LEU A 56 14.48 6.30 2.10
C LEU A 56 13.44 6.08 0.97
N ALA A 57 12.79 4.93 0.98
CA ALA A 57 11.69 4.62 0.07
C ALA A 57 10.32 4.96 0.70
N ALA A 58 10.24 5.01 2.02
CA ALA A 58 9.04 5.41 2.76
C ALA A 58 9.40 6.45 3.84
N ARG A 59 8.39 7.17 4.30
CA ARG A 59 8.53 8.16 5.39
C ARG A 59 8.92 7.49 6.69
N VAL A 60 9.76 8.14 7.47
CA VAL A 60 9.99 7.80 8.87
C VAL A 60 9.02 8.60 9.71
N LEU A 61 8.19 7.91 10.47
CA LEU A 61 7.16 8.50 11.31
C LEU A 61 7.56 8.36 12.78
N LYS A 62 7.31 9.41 13.57
CA LYS A 62 7.20 9.31 15.01
C LYS A 62 5.76 9.06 15.35
N THR A 63 5.49 7.95 16.01
CA THR A 63 4.15 7.56 16.44
C THR A 63 4.05 7.65 17.95
N TRP A 64 2.99 8.28 18.46
CA TRP A 64 2.65 8.29 19.87
C TRP A 64 1.14 8.17 20.05
N VAL A 65 0.75 7.74 21.23
CA VAL A 65 -0.65 7.65 21.62
C VAL A 65 -0.99 8.87 22.47
N GLU A 66 -2.07 9.55 22.12
CA GLU A 66 -2.61 10.68 22.87
C GLU A 66 -3.98 10.29 23.41
N ASP A 67 -4.12 10.34 24.74
CA ASP A 67 -5.36 9.97 25.41
C ASP A 67 -6.24 11.21 25.57
N PHE A 68 -7.47 11.13 25.10
CA PHE A 68 -8.51 12.13 25.27
C PHE A 68 -9.62 11.56 26.16
N VAL A 69 -10.12 12.39 27.05
CA VAL A 69 -11.33 12.07 27.79
C VAL A 69 -12.51 12.65 26.99
N ASP A 70 -13.42 11.81 26.57
CA ASP A 70 -14.67 12.23 25.97
C ASP A 70 -15.52 12.95 27.03
N GLU A 71 -15.82 14.21 26.78
CA GLU A 71 -16.53 15.08 27.75
C GLU A 71 -17.98 14.64 27.97
N ASP A 72 -18.60 13.93 27.01
CA ASP A 72 -19.99 13.50 27.09
C ASP A 72 -20.13 12.13 27.78
N THR A 73 -19.20 11.22 27.55
CA THR A 73 -19.25 9.85 28.07
C THR A 73 -18.32 9.59 29.24
N GLY A 74 -17.28 10.43 29.41
CA GLY A 74 -16.21 10.22 30.41
C GLY A 74 -15.26 9.07 30.08
N GLU A 75 -15.36 8.49 28.88
CA GLU A 75 -14.49 7.42 28.44
C GLU A 75 -13.15 7.99 27.94
N VAL A 76 -12.06 7.24 28.20
CA VAL A 76 -10.74 7.56 27.67
C VAL A 76 -10.61 6.98 26.28
N VAL A 77 -10.50 7.84 25.28
CA VAL A 77 -10.26 7.46 23.89
C VAL A 77 -8.78 7.69 23.56
N SER A 78 -8.07 6.63 23.27
CA SER A 78 -6.65 6.70 22.85
C SER A 78 -6.57 6.87 21.33
N ILE A 79 -5.97 7.97 20.89
CA ILE A 79 -5.78 8.27 19.46
C ILE A 79 -4.30 8.15 19.12
N GLU A 80 -3.98 7.34 18.13
CA GLU A 80 -2.64 7.27 17.59
C GLU A 80 -2.35 8.49 16.71
N ARG A 81 -1.25 9.20 17.04
CA ARG A 81 -0.75 10.36 16.30
C ARG A 81 0.52 9.99 15.57
N ASN A 82 0.65 10.52 14.37
CA ASN A 82 1.81 10.33 13.53
C ASN A 82 2.37 11.68 13.08
N GLU A 83 3.67 11.86 13.27
CA GLU A 83 4.43 13.01 12.76
C GLU A 83 5.49 12.51 11.77
N VAL A 84 5.58 13.15 10.61
CA VAL A 84 6.63 12.82 9.63
C VAL A 84 7.94 13.45 10.11
N LEU A 85 8.91 12.63 10.50
CA LEU A 85 10.24 13.08 10.89
C LEU A 85 11.16 13.27 9.69
N ILE A 86 11.15 12.30 8.77
CA ILE A 86 11.98 12.34 7.58
C ILE A 86 11.10 11.87 6.41
N ASP A 87 11.09 12.66 5.34
CA ASP A 87 10.27 12.33 4.17
C ASP A 87 10.95 11.25 3.31
N ARG A 88 10.15 10.58 2.51
CA ARG A 88 10.63 9.66 1.48
C ARG A 88 11.54 10.39 0.50
N GLU A 89 12.37 9.64 -0.21
CA GLU A 89 13.38 10.14 -1.14
C GLU A 89 14.54 10.91 -0.48
N THR A 90 14.55 11.05 0.84
CA THR A 90 15.67 11.65 1.57
C THR A 90 16.83 10.66 1.65
N ILE A 91 18.04 11.11 1.38
CA ILE A 91 19.27 10.34 1.63
C ILE A 91 19.58 10.41 3.12
N ILE A 92 19.82 9.26 3.73
CA ILE A 92 20.19 9.19 5.15
C ILE A 92 21.59 9.77 5.31
N GLU A 93 21.71 10.76 6.16
CA GLU A 93 22.95 11.37 6.60
C GLU A 93 23.23 11.07 8.08
N ASP A 94 24.44 11.33 8.57
CA ASP A 94 24.83 11.01 9.95
C ASP A 94 23.88 11.62 11.00
N HIS A 95 23.39 12.84 10.77
CA HIS A 95 22.46 13.50 11.70
C HIS A 95 21.05 12.83 11.74
N HIS A 96 20.65 12.14 10.68
CA HIS A 96 19.39 11.41 10.64
C HIS A 96 19.44 10.12 11.48
N VAL A 97 20.64 9.56 11.72
CA VAL A 97 20.79 8.29 12.46
C VAL A 97 20.18 8.38 13.86
N ASP A 98 20.56 9.41 14.61
CA ASP A 98 20.03 9.59 15.97
C ASP A 98 18.53 9.93 15.95
N GLN A 99 18.05 10.75 15.02
CA GLN A 99 16.63 11.04 14.85
C GLN A 99 15.79 9.77 14.57
N ILE A 100 16.28 8.89 13.68
CA ILE A 100 15.59 7.63 13.36
C ILE A 100 15.56 6.71 14.58
N VAL A 101 16.67 6.59 15.31
CA VAL A 101 16.73 5.74 16.51
C VAL A 101 15.81 6.26 17.62
N GLU A 102 15.73 7.58 17.81
CA GLU A 102 14.90 8.23 18.82
C GLU A 102 13.43 8.28 18.45
N SER A 103 13.09 8.09 17.16
CA SER A 103 11.70 8.11 16.68
C SER A 103 10.82 7.01 17.27
N GLY A 104 11.42 5.93 17.76
CA GLY A 104 10.72 4.71 18.17
C GLY A 104 10.28 3.82 17.00
N ALA A 105 10.60 4.19 15.75
CA ALA A 105 10.33 3.34 14.60
C ALA A 105 11.10 2.01 14.72
N LYS A 106 10.42 0.89 14.46
CA LYS A 106 11.06 -0.45 14.55
C LYS A 106 11.86 -0.77 13.30
N THR A 107 11.42 -0.26 12.16
CA THR A 107 12.02 -0.52 10.85
C THR A 107 11.98 0.73 9.99
N VAL A 108 12.90 0.84 9.06
CA VAL A 108 12.89 1.82 7.96
C VAL A 108 12.89 1.10 6.63
N ILE A 109 12.32 1.74 5.63
CA ILE A 109 12.21 1.21 4.27
C ILE A 109 13.16 1.99 3.38
N LEU A 110 14.15 1.30 2.85
CA LEU A 110 15.17 1.87 1.97
C LEU A 110 14.96 1.41 0.53
N HIS A 111 15.38 2.23 -0.42
CA HIS A 111 15.48 1.77 -1.80
C HIS A 111 16.39 0.54 -1.87
N LYS A 112 15.93 -0.48 -2.57
CA LYS A 112 16.73 -1.67 -2.80
C LYS A 112 17.93 -1.35 -3.69
N ALA A 113 19.09 -1.86 -3.33
CA ALA A 113 20.29 -1.67 -4.15
C ALA A 113 20.16 -2.39 -5.49
N GLY A 114 20.68 -1.77 -6.57
CA GLY A 114 20.74 -2.40 -7.89
C GLY A 114 19.42 -2.39 -8.70
N ILE A 115 18.39 -1.66 -8.24
CA ILE A 115 17.14 -1.53 -8.99
C ILE A 115 17.32 -0.57 -10.16
N ASN A 116 16.62 -0.90 -11.27
CA ASN A 116 16.45 0.03 -12.37
C ASN A 116 15.67 1.28 -11.90
N ALA A 117 16.30 2.44 -12.03
CA ALA A 117 15.70 3.71 -11.63
C ALA A 117 14.36 4.00 -12.34
N ALA A 118 14.15 3.49 -13.56
CA ALA A 118 12.91 3.65 -14.29
C ALA A 118 11.76 2.85 -13.68
N ASP A 119 12.01 1.61 -13.22
CA ASP A 119 11.00 0.75 -12.58
C ASP A 119 10.57 1.34 -11.25
N TYR A 120 11.54 1.83 -10.46
CA TYR A 120 11.24 2.52 -9.23
C TYR A 120 10.42 3.80 -9.48
N ALA A 121 10.83 4.64 -10.43
CA ALA A 121 10.13 5.88 -10.74
C ALA A 121 8.68 5.65 -11.17
N LEU A 122 8.39 4.54 -11.88
CA LEU A 122 7.04 4.18 -12.29
C LEU A 122 6.12 3.96 -11.07
N ILE A 123 6.56 3.16 -10.11
CA ILE A 123 5.77 2.85 -8.90
C ILE A 123 5.73 4.08 -7.99
N TYR A 124 6.82 4.79 -7.82
CA TYR A 124 6.87 6.03 -7.06
C TYR A 124 5.88 7.08 -7.58
N ASN A 125 5.89 7.35 -8.89
CA ASN A 125 4.95 8.28 -9.52
C ASN A 125 3.49 7.82 -9.37
N THR A 126 3.28 6.49 -9.35
CA THR A 126 1.95 5.92 -9.12
C THR A 126 1.49 6.14 -7.69
N LEU A 127 2.35 5.93 -6.71
CA LEU A 127 2.09 6.24 -5.30
C LEU A 127 1.82 7.74 -5.07
N GLN A 128 2.55 8.62 -5.76
CA GLN A 128 2.31 10.07 -5.71
C GLN A 128 0.94 10.46 -6.28
N LYS A 129 0.44 9.70 -7.25
CA LYS A 129 -0.87 9.95 -7.87
C LYS A 129 -2.02 9.33 -7.11
N ASP A 130 -1.74 8.38 -6.24
CA ASP A 130 -2.71 7.73 -5.36
C ASP A 130 -3.11 8.70 -4.23
N THR A 131 -4.39 8.99 -4.14
CA THR A 131 -4.94 9.87 -3.11
C THR A 131 -5.30 9.13 -1.82
N SER A 132 -5.26 7.80 -1.85
CA SER A 132 -5.58 6.95 -0.70
C SER A 132 -4.33 6.63 0.13
N ASN A 133 -4.46 6.61 1.46
CA ASN A 133 -3.38 6.29 2.39
C ASN A 133 -3.68 5.04 3.23
N SER A 134 -4.89 4.49 3.10
CA SER A 134 -5.35 3.31 3.82
C SER A 134 -6.23 2.43 2.94
N GLU A 135 -6.46 1.18 3.35
CA GLU A 135 -7.42 0.28 2.70
C GLU A 135 -8.81 0.91 2.63
N LYS A 136 -9.27 1.50 3.74
CA LYS A 136 -10.58 2.15 3.83
C LYS A 136 -10.75 3.22 2.76
N GLU A 137 -9.82 4.17 2.70
CA GLU A 137 -9.86 5.26 1.71
C GLU A 137 -9.81 4.72 0.28
N ALA A 138 -8.97 3.71 0.01
CA ALA A 138 -8.86 3.10 -1.31
C ALA A 138 -10.17 2.43 -1.75
N VAL A 139 -10.82 1.71 -0.85
CA VAL A 139 -12.12 1.07 -1.09
C VAL A 139 -13.20 2.11 -1.38
N GLU A 140 -13.24 3.21 -0.63
CA GLU A 140 -14.17 4.33 -0.85
C GLU A 140 -13.93 5.02 -2.20
N VAL A 141 -12.67 5.26 -2.56
CA VAL A 141 -12.29 5.85 -3.87
C VAL A 141 -12.79 4.97 -5.02
N ILE A 142 -12.59 3.65 -4.93
CA ILE A 142 -13.06 2.70 -5.94
C ILE A 142 -14.60 2.70 -6.02
N TYR A 143 -15.27 2.69 -4.86
CA TYR A 143 -16.73 2.71 -4.81
C TYR A 143 -17.29 3.97 -5.49
N ARG A 144 -16.80 5.17 -5.12
CA ARG A 144 -17.22 6.44 -5.73
C ARG A 144 -17.02 6.41 -7.24
N GLN A 145 -15.89 5.87 -7.70
CA GLN A 145 -15.60 5.80 -9.12
C GLN A 145 -16.54 4.84 -9.87
N LEU A 146 -16.90 3.71 -9.28
CA LEU A 146 -17.77 2.71 -9.90
C LEU A 146 -19.24 3.10 -9.83
N ARG A 147 -19.70 3.65 -8.72
CA ARG A 147 -21.12 3.92 -8.44
C ARG A 147 -21.52 5.38 -8.63
N ASN A 148 -20.56 6.31 -8.76
CA ASN A 148 -20.78 7.76 -8.79
C ASN A 148 -21.56 8.26 -7.56
N ALA A 149 -21.35 7.64 -6.40
CA ALA A 149 -22.01 7.93 -5.12
C ALA A 149 -21.07 7.63 -3.98
N GLU A 150 -21.30 8.24 -2.82
CA GLU A 150 -20.61 7.88 -1.57
C GLU A 150 -21.07 6.50 -1.09
N PRO A 151 -20.17 5.69 -0.52
CA PRO A 151 -20.56 4.42 0.06
C PRO A 151 -21.36 4.66 1.35
N PRO A 152 -22.45 3.91 1.58
CA PRO A 152 -23.21 4.00 2.82
C PRO A 152 -22.41 3.52 4.03
N ASP A 153 -21.55 2.54 3.82
CA ASP A 153 -20.66 1.94 4.81
C ASP A 153 -19.49 1.23 4.14
N LEU A 154 -18.45 0.89 4.92
CA LEU A 154 -17.24 0.25 4.43
C LEU A 154 -17.48 -1.17 3.92
N GLU A 155 -18.39 -1.92 4.54
CA GLU A 155 -18.69 -3.31 4.17
C GLU A 155 -19.34 -3.36 2.79
N THR A 156 -20.30 -2.48 2.54
CA THR A 156 -20.93 -2.33 1.22
C THR A 156 -19.88 -1.97 0.15
N ALA A 157 -18.95 -1.08 0.47
CA ALA A 157 -17.89 -0.69 -0.46
C ALA A 157 -16.93 -1.86 -0.75
N ARG A 158 -16.50 -2.62 0.26
CA ARG A 158 -15.71 -3.84 0.10
C ARG A 158 -16.45 -4.90 -0.75
N GLY A 159 -17.73 -5.08 -0.50
CA GLY A 159 -18.55 -6.02 -1.24
C GLY A 159 -18.61 -5.74 -2.75
N VAL A 160 -18.38 -4.50 -3.20
CA VAL A 160 -18.24 -4.20 -4.63
C VAL A 160 -16.95 -4.78 -5.20
N ILE A 161 -15.84 -4.67 -4.49
CA ILE A 161 -14.53 -5.21 -4.91
C ILE A 161 -14.56 -6.75 -4.91
N ASP A 162 -15.13 -7.35 -3.87
CA ASP A 162 -15.28 -8.80 -3.79
C ASP A 162 -16.09 -9.36 -4.95
N LYS A 163 -17.19 -8.70 -5.31
CA LYS A 163 -18.01 -9.07 -6.49
C LYS A 163 -17.28 -8.92 -7.82
N LEU A 164 -16.30 -8.01 -7.91
CA LEU A 164 -15.55 -7.80 -9.14
C LEU A 164 -14.50 -8.88 -9.41
N PHE A 165 -13.89 -9.45 -8.35
CA PHE A 165 -12.70 -10.29 -8.51
C PHE A 165 -12.75 -11.63 -7.79
N PHE A 166 -13.43 -11.71 -6.62
CA PHE A 166 -13.29 -12.83 -5.69
C PHE A 166 -14.57 -13.64 -5.49
N SER A 167 -15.72 -13.15 -5.97
CA SER A 167 -17.02 -13.82 -5.78
C SER A 167 -17.28 -14.84 -6.87
N GLU A 168 -17.39 -16.12 -6.55
CA GLU A 168 -17.73 -17.22 -7.46
C GLU A 168 -19.08 -17.02 -8.16
N GLN A 169 -19.99 -16.28 -7.55
CA GLN A 169 -21.31 -15.99 -8.11
C GLN A 169 -21.30 -14.89 -9.19
N ARG A 170 -20.25 -14.06 -9.23
CA ARG A 170 -20.20 -12.84 -10.04
C ARG A 170 -19.00 -12.78 -10.98
N TYR A 171 -17.96 -13.50 -10.70
CA TYR A 171 -16.75 -13.53 -11.48
C TYR A 171 -16.39 -14.96 -11.85
N ASP A 172 -16.21 -15.22 -13.13
CA ASP A 172 -15.84 -16.55 -13.64
C ASP A 172 -14.76 -16.40 -14.72
N LEU A 173 -13.57 -16.85 -14.39
CA LEU A 173 -12.45 -16.95 -15.35
C LEU A 173 -12.68 -18.06 -16.39
N GLY A 174 -13.50 -19.05 -16.08
CA GLY A 174 -13.55 -20.31 -16.77
C GLY A 174 -12.20 -21.08 -16.69
N GLU A 175 -12.20 -22.32 -17.06
CA GLU A 175 -10.99 -23.18 -17.04
C GLU A 175 -9.91 -22.66 -18.01
N VAL A 176 -10.31 -22.21 -19.18
CA VAL A 176 -9.39 -21.65 -20.19
C VAL A 176 -8.74 -20.36 -19.70
N GLY A 177 -9.50 -19.48 -19.04
CA GLY A 177 -8.98 -18.26 -18.44
C GLY A 177 -7.98 -18.56 -17.33
N ARG A 178 -8.32 -19.50 -16.44
CA ARG A 178 -7.43 -19.94 -15.36
C ARG A 178 -6.15 -20.56 -15.93
N TYR A 179 -6.26 -21.45 -16.92
CA TYR A 179 -5.10 -22.04 -17.58
C TYR A 179 -4.16 -20.97 -18.17
N ARG A 180 -4.72 -19.96 -18.86
CA ARG A 180 -3.92 -18.88 -19.47
C ARG A 180 -3.21 -18.02 -18.41
N ILE A 181 -3.88 -17.69 -17.31
CA ILE A 181 -3.28 -16.95 -16.20
C ILE A 181 -2.17 -17.78 -15.56
N ASN A 182 -2.44 -19.04 -15.23
CA ASN A 182 -1.44 -19.94 -14.65
C ASN A 182 -0.20 -20.02 -15.54
N LYS A 183 -0.37 -20.23 -16.83
CA LYS A 183 0.74 -20.31 -17.78
C LYS A 183 1.52 -19.00 -17.90
N LYS A 184 0.81 -17.86 -17.94
CA LYS A 184 1.45 -16.54 -18.10
C LYS A 184 2.21 -16.12 -16.86
N LEU A 185 1.69 -16.43 -15.68
CA LEU A 185 2.24 -16.01 -14.38
C LEU A 185 3.00 -17.11 -13.66
N ASN A 186 3.13 -18.30 -14.30
CA ASN A 186 3.77 -19.48 -13.71
C ASN A 186 3.16 -19.87 -12.35
N LEU A 187 1.80 -19.92 -12.31
CA LEU A 187 1.04 -20.30 -11.12
C LEU A 187 0.64 -21.78 -11.22
N GLU A 188 0.52 -22.44 -10.07
CA GLU A 188 0.10 -23.85 -9.95
C GLU A 188 -1.33 -23.99 -9.40
N SER A 189 -2.17 -22.97 -9.58
CA SER A 189 -3.57 -23.02 -9.13
C SER A 189 -4.36 -24.06 -9.93
N GLU A 190 -5.26 -24.77 -9.25
CA GLU A 190 -6.14 -25.74 -9.90
C GLU A 190 -7.07 -25.04 -10.92
N LEU A 191 -7.41 -25.74 -12.00
CA LEU A 191 -8.30 -25.22 -13.05
C LEU A 191 -9.74 -25.02 -12.55
N SER A 192 -10.10 -25.70 -11.46
CA SER A 192 -11.38 -25.56 -10.76
C SER A 192 -11.54 -24.20 -10.07
N VAL A 193 -10.43 -23.52 -9.74
CA VAL A 193 -10.45 -22.19 -9.11
C VAL A 193 -10.78 -21.13 -10.16
N ARG A 194 -12.03 -20.70 -10.19
CA ARG A 194 -12.58 -19.81 -11.23
C ARG A 194 -12.56 -18.34 -10.89
N VAL A 195 -12.18 -17.98 -9.68
CA VAL A 195 -12.05 -16.60 -9.19
C VAL A 195 -10.59 -16.21 -9.03
N LEU A 196 -10.31 -14.90 -8.94
CA LEU A 196 -9.00 -14.45 -8.51
C LEU A 196 -8.85 -14.73 -7.02
N THR A 197 -7.63 -14.99 -6.59
CA THR A 197 -7.25 -15.15 -5.18
C THR A 197 -6.30 -14.02 -4.81
N LYS A 198 -6.33 -13.64 -3.55
CA LYS A 198 -5.41 -12.64 -2.99
C LYS A 198 -3.99 -13.19 -2.89
#